data_98e94b31e8c0b2baf0917d1112ee50ac
#
_entry.id   98e94b31e8c0b2baf0917d1112ee50ac
#
_cell.length_a   1.000
_cell.length_b   1.000
_cell.length_c   1.000
_cell.angle_alpha   90.00
_cell.angle_beta   90.00
_cell.angle_gamma   90.00
#
_symmetry.space_group_name_H-M   'P 1'
#
loop_
_entity.id
_entity.type
_entity.pdbx_description
1 polymer ?
#
loop_
_entity_poly.entity_id
_entity_poly.type
_entity_poly.pdbx_seq_one_letter_code
_entity_poly.pdbx_strand_id
1 'polypeptide(L)'
;MRFFDRTEEIASLKEIQELSKNNAQFTVVTGRRRIGKTHLVWKAYEDQPIIYFFVARKAESDLCSDYLLEIENKLGLPMMGKVERFPELFEYLMKLSVDRPLTLFIDEFQEFFKVNKSVYSDMQRIWDKYHTVSRINLIVCGSIFSMMTKIFKDKKEPLYNRQTRFMSIKPFTPAVLKEIMAEYNPDYTPEDLLALYSFTGGVAKYVQLLIDAGATTKTKMLNQIIKSDSIFLGEGKAILIEEFGKDYGIYFSILSAIARGKTSRSDIENIVGKEIGGYLTKLEKEYEVISKKQPIFEKSSTKNVRYTIEDNFFTFWFRFIYKYNYMLEIENYDAVKTIINRDYETFSGLMLERYFKRILIESKKYTRIGSWWDRKGENEIDIVAENELDQQALFIEVKRNIKNYNPELLNSKIAAFTRATGEFKNYTVTQKGVSLEDI
;
A
#
# COMPACT_ATOMS: atom_id res chain seq x y z
N MET A 1 5.81 9.18 -17.87
CA MET A 1 4.99 9.92 -16.85
C MET A 1 5.93 10.73 -15.96
N ARG A 2 5.66 12.02 -15.71
CA ARG A 2 6.42 12.83 -14.75
C ARG A 2 6.20 12.36 -13.31
N PHE A 3 6.94 12.94 -12.35
CA PHE A 3 6.72 12.69 -10.93
C PHE A 3 5.46 13.44 -10.45
N PHE A 4 4.56 12.72 -9.77
CA PHE A 4 3.32 13.27 -9.24
C PHE A 4 3.25 13.09 -7.73
N ASP A 5 2.53 14.02 -7.07
CA ASP A 5 2.24 13.96 -5.64
C ASP A 5 3.51 13.92 -4.76
N ARG A 6 3.38 13.46 -3.54
CA ARG A 6 4.47 13.27 -2.57
C ARG A 6 5.02 14.57 -1.95
N THR A 7 4.28 15.66 -2.05
CA THR A 7 4.73 16.95 -1.51
C THR A 7 4.95 16.88 0.01
N GLU A 8 4.03 16.22 0.73
CA GLU A 8 4.14 16.05 2.19
C GLU A 8 5.32 15.16 2.57
N GLU A 9 5.52 14.05 1.84
CA GLU A 9 6.62 13.13 2.10
C GLU A 9 7.98 13.77 1.78
N ILE A 10 8.08 14.51 0.67
CA ILE A 10 9.31 15.25 0.31
C ILE A 10 9.60 16.33 1.37
N ALA A 11 8.60 17.11 1.77
CA ALA A 11 8.75 18.12 2.80
C ALA A 11 9.24 17.51 4.12
N SER A 12 8.67 16.36 4.51
CA SER A 12 9.08 15.61 5.69
C SER A 12 10.51 15.10 5.61
N LEU A 13 10.97 14.61 4.46
CA LEU A 13 12.36 14.18 4.25
C LEU A 13 13.33 15.36 4.32
N LYS A 14 12.97 16.51 3.76
CA LYS A 14 13.78 17.75 3.84
C LYS A 14 13.84 18.29 5.27
N GLU A 15 12.75 18.26 6.02
CA GLU A 15 12.73 18.63 7.44
C GLU A 15 13.71 17.77 8.25
N ILE A 16 13.67 16.45 8.08
CA ILE A 16 14.57 15.51 8.77
C ILE A 16 16.02 15.79 8.42
N GLN A 17 16.31 16.14 7.19
CA GLN A 17 17.65 16.51 6.79
C GLN A 17 18.15 17.78 7.51
N GLU A 18 17.32 18.80 7.66
CA GLU A 18 17.69 19.98 8.45
C GLU A 18 17.98 19.61 9.92
N LEU A 19 17.15 18.75 10.51
CA LEU A 19 17.38 18.25 11.87
C LEU A 19 18.69 17.45 11.98
N SER A 20 19.09 16.74 10.92
CA SER A 20 20.33 15.95 10.92
C SER A 20 21.60 16.79 11.01
N LYS A 21 21.53 18.10 10.71
CA LYS A 21 22.66 19.02 10.91
C LYS A 21 23.05 19.20 12.39
N ASN A 22 22.14 18.91 13.31
CA ASN A 22 22.35 19.03 14.74
C ASN A 22 22.73 17.70 15.39
N ASN A 23 22.01 16.61 15.04
CA ASN A 23 22.25 15.25 15.54
C ASN A 23 21.73 14.23 14.54
N ALA A 24 22.20 12.99 14.63
CA ALA A 24 21.81 11.92 13.71
C ALA A 24 20.29 11.72 13.63
N GLN A 25 19.80 11.56 12.42
CA GLN A 25 18.41 11.24 12.14
C GLN A 25 18.29 9.88 11.43
N PHE A 26 17.30 9.08 11.81
CA PHE A 26 17.08 7.77 11.26
C PHE A 26 15.65 7.66 10.71
N THR A 27 15.51 7.70 9.39
CA THR A 27 14.22 7.59 8.70
C THR A 27 14.04 6.20 8.11
N VAL A 28 12.91 5.57 8.40
CA VAL A 28 12.48 4.33 7.76
C VAL A 28 11.41 4.65 6.73
N VAL A 29 11.64 4.29 5.48
CA VAL A 29 10.67 4.42 4.38
C VAL A 29 10.19 3.04 3.98
N THR A 30 8.93 2.74 4.23
CA THR A 30 8.31 1.46 3.90
C THR A 30 7.07 1.66 3.03
N GLY A 31 6.55 0.59 2.53
CA GLY A 31 5.36 0.59 1.67
C GLY A 31 5.49 -0.52 0.64
N ARG A 32 4.37 -0.81 -0.01
CA ARG A 32 4.29 -1.87 -1.00
C ARG A 32 5.38 -1.76 -2.07
N ARG A 33 5.81 -2.90 -2.61
CA ARG A 33 6.68 -2.94 -3.79
C ARG A 33 6.08 -2.11 -4.93
N ARG A 34 6.92 -1.42 -5.69
CA ARG A 34 6.55 -0.58 -6.85
C ARG A 34 5.76 0.70 -6.53
N ILE A 35 5.64 1.07 -5.24
CA ILE A 35 4.96 2.31 -4.82
C ILE A 35 5.78 3.59 -5.08
N GLY A 36 7.07 3.45 -5.45
CA GLY A 36 7.94 4.58 -5.76
C GLY A 36 8.82 5.07 -4.59
N LYS A 37 9.11 4.22 -3.57
CA LYS A 37 9.92 4.60 -2.40
C LYS A 37 11.30 5.15 -2.77
N THR A 38 12.07 4.39 -3.54
CA THR A 38 13.41 4.76 -3.98
C THR A 38 13.40 6.06 -4.78
N HIS A 39 12.43 6.20 -5.69
CA HIS A 39 12.27 7.41 -6.50
C HIS A 39 11.90 8.63 -5.65
N LEU A 40 11.07 8.45 -4.60
CA LEU A 40 10.75 9.50 -3.64
C LEU A 40 12.00 10.03 -2.94
N VAL A 41 12.88 9.15 -2.44
CA VAL A 41 14.12 9.54 -1.76
C VAL A 41 15.04 10.28 -2.73
N TRP A 42 15.23 9.76 -3.96
CA TRP A 42 16.03 10.46 -4.98
C TRP A 42 15.44 11.83 -5.31
N LYS A 43 14.12 11.96 -5.44
CA LYS A 43 13.47 13.24 -5.72
C LYS A 43 13.60 14.24 -4.57
N ALA A 44 13.51 13.77 -3.33
CA ALA A 44 13.65 14.63 -2.16
C ALA A 44 15.06 15.26 -2.03
N TYR A 45 16.08 14.57 -2.53
CA TYR A 45 17.50 14.96 -2.38
C TYR A 45 18.20 15.13 -3.73
N GLU A 46 17.47 15.46 -4.82
CA GLU A 46 18.04 15.58 -6.17
C GLU A 46 19.18 16.62 -6.29
N ASP A 47 19.18 17.64 -5.43
CA ASP A 47 20.16 18.72 -5.42
C ASP A 47 21.34 18.48 -4.45
N GLN A 48 21.49 17.26 -3.91
CA GLN A 48 22.45 17.00 -2.84
C GLN A 48 23.16 15.65 -3.02
N PRO A 49 24.42 15.53 -2.55
CA PRO A 49 25.12 14.26 -2.58
C PRO A 49 24.52 13.26 -1.60
N ILE A 50 24.13 12.09 -2.11
CA ILE A 50 23.66 10.94 -1.33
C ILE A 50 24.68 9.82 -1.50
N ILE A 51 25.09 9.20 -0.40
CA ILE A 51 25.77 7.91 -0.41
C ILE A 51 24.67 6.85 -0.51
N TYR A 52 24.67 6.06 -1.58
CA TYR A 52 23.63 5.09 -1.86
C TYR A 52 24.12 3.65 -1.75
N PHE A 53 23.53 2.89 -0.86
CA PHE A 53 23.81 1.47 -0.69
C PHE A 53 22.58 0.63 -1.07
N PHE A 54 22.76 -0.28 -2.02
CA PHE A 54 21.76 -1.27 -2.36
C PHE A 54 22.15 -2.61 -1.75
N VAL A 55 21.29 -3.20 -0.91
CA VAL A 55 21.58 -4.48 -0.27
C VAL A 55 21.22 -5.63 -1.20
N ALA A 56 22.18 -6.00 -2.08
CA ALA A 56 22.03 -7.15 -2.96
C ALA A 56 22.25 -8.46 -2.20
N ARG A 57 21.69 -9.54 -2.73
CA ARG A 57 21.87 -10.92 -2.18
C ARG A 57 23.22 -11.50 -2.62
N LYS A 58 24.30 -11.03 -2.03
CA LYS A 58 25.69 -11.51 -2.21
C LYS A 58 26.46 -11.55 -0.90
N ALA A 59 27.71 -12.00 -0.90
CA ALA A 59 28.51 -12.01 0.31
C ALA A 59 28.67 -10.61 0.90
N GLU A 60 28.74 -10.50 2.24
CA GLU A 60 28.87 -9.21 2.92
C GLU A 60 30.16 -8.46 2.50
N SER A 61 31.27 -9.19 2.31
CA SER A 61 32.54 -8.62 1.83
C SER A 61 32.42 -7.99 0.45
N ASP A 62 31.60 -8.57 -0.45
CA ASP A 62 31.40 -8.03 -1.80
C ASP A 62 30.53 -6.78 -1.76
N LEU A 63 29.51 -6.75 -0.86
CA LEU A 63 28.74 -5.55 -0.60
C LEU A 63 29.63 -4.43 -0.05
N CYS A 64 30.50 -4.74 0.90
CA CYS A 64 31.43 -3.77 1.47
C CYS A 64 32.36 -3.19 0.41
N SER A 65 32.83 -3.99 -0.52
CA SER A 65 33.68 -3.53 -1.63
C SER A 65 32.92 -2.52 -2.54
N ASP A 66 31.66 -2.82 -2.89
CA ASP A 66 30.84 -1.88 -3.67
C ASP A 66 30.59 -0.57 -2.90
N TYR A 67 30.31 -0.69 -1.59
CA TYR A 67 30.01 0.47 -0.75
C TYR A 67 31.25 1.38 -0.53
N LEU A 68 32.43 0.79 -0.45
CA LEU A 68 33.68 1.56 -0.41
C LEU A 68 33.86 2.40 -1.67
N LEU A 69 33.64 1.79 -2.85
CA LEU A 69 33.70 2.54 -4.13
C LEU A 69 32.67 3.68 -4.17
N GLU A 70 31.46 3.45 -3.67
CA GLU A 70 30.43 4.50 -3.59
C GLU A 70 30.85 5.64 -2.64
N ILE A 71 31.41 5.32 -1.47
CA ILE A 71 31.94 6.31 -0.52
C ILE A 71 33.07 7.12 -1.15
N GLU A 72 34.04 6.46 -1.79
CA GLU A 72 35.15 7.14 -2.49
C GLU A 72 34.66 8.09 -3.55
N ASN A 73 33.76 7.62 -4.43
CA ASN A 73 33.20 8.43 -5.52
C ASN A 73 32.42 9.65 -5.01
N LYS A 74 31.66 9.50 -3.92
CA LYS A 74 30.81 10.58 -3.40
C LYS A 74 31.53 11.55 -2.50
N LEU A 75 32.51 11.08 -1.74
CA LEU A 75 33.18 11.89 -0.74
C LEU A 75 34.58 12.38 -1.17
N GLY A 76 35.15 11.82 -2.25
CA GLY A 76 36.50 12.12 -2.71
C GLY A 76 37.57 11.70 -1.69
N LEU A 77 37.28 10.74 -0.82
CA LEU A 77 38.19 10.26 0.21
C LEU A 77 38.94 9.02 -0.30
N PRO A 78 40.28 8.92 -0.07
CA PRO A 78 41.02 7.74 -0.44
C PRO A 78 40.48 6.52 0.34
N MET A 79 40.44 5.37 -0.33
CA MET A 79 39.96 4.11 0.26
C MET A 79 40.66 3.79 1.58
N MET A 80 39.91 3.51 2.59
CA MET A 80 40.34 2.70 3.72
C MET A 80 40.64 1.29 3.18
N GLY A 81 41.65 0.62 3.65
CA GLY A 81 41.97 -0.75 3.20
C GLY A 81 40.74 -1.69 3.07
N LYS A 82 40.98 -2.97 2.89
CA LYS A 82 39.88 -3.94 2.73
C LYS A 82 38.96 -3.94 3.97
N VAL A 83 37.65 -3.72 3.74
CA VAL A 83 36.61 -3.84 4.76
C VAL A 83 35.73 -5.02 4.39
N GLU A 84 35.53 -5.96 5.31
CA GLU A 84 34.79 -7.21 5.06
C GLU A 84 33.38 -7.22 5.69
N ARG A 85 33.15 -6.32 6.66
CA ARG A 85 31.90 -6.28 7.41
C ARG A 85 31.22 -4.91 7.32
N PHE A 86 29.95 -4.91 7.04
CA PHE A 86 29.14 -3.69 6.94
C PHE A 86 29.17 -2.82 8.21
N PRO A 87 29.12 -3.35 9.45
CA PRO A 87 29.21 -2.54 10.66
C PRO A 87 30.45 -1.65 10.74
N GLU A 88 31.57 -2.07 10.16
CA GLU A 88 32.81 -1.28 10.12
C GLU A 88 32.64 -0.04 9.24
N LEU A 89 32.00 -0.19 8.07
CA LEU A 89 31.65 0.94 7.19
C LEU A 89 30.63 1.87 7.85
N PHE A 90 29.61 1.31 8.50
CA PHE A 90 28.60 2.09 9.17
C PHE A 90 29.21 2.91 10.32
N GLU A 91 30.07 2.30 11.16
CA GLU A 91 30.77 3.04 12.22
C GLU A 91 31.70 4.13 11.67
N TYR A 92 32.39 3.86 10.57
CA TYR A 92 33.21 4.85 9.88
C TYR A 92 32.36 6.05 9.42
N LEU A 93 31.24 5.85 8.76
CA LEU A 93 30.34 6.93 8.32
C LEU A 93 29.76 7.71 9.51
N MET A 94 29.40 7.02 10.59
CA MET A 94 28.94 7.66 11.83
C MET A 94 30.01 8.58 12.44
N LYS A 95 31.28 8.14 12.48
CA LYS A 95 32.40 8.96 12.94
C LYS A 95 32.68 10.14 12.00
N LEU A 96 32.73 9.89 10.70
CA LEU A 96 32.97 10.92 9.70
C LEU A 96 31.89 12.01 9.75
N SER A 97 30.65 11.64 10.04
CA SER A 97 29.54 12.58 10.12
C SER A 97 29.53 13.44 11.40
N VAL A 98 30.43 13.23 12.34
CA VAL A 98 30.66 14.16 13.48
C VAL A 98 31.16 15.51 12.96
N ASP A 99 32.08 15.47 12.00
CA ASP A 99 32.73 16.69 11.49
C ASP A 99 32.00 17.30 10.27
N ARG A 100 31.27 16.48 9.50
CA ARG A 100 30.54 16.94 8.30
C ARG A 100 29.17 16.20 8.16
N PRO A 101 28.08 16.93 7.88
CA PRO A 101 26.80 16.29 7.61
C PRO A 101 26.88 15.32 6.43
N LEU A 102 26.26 14.16 6.55
CA LEU A 102 26.20 13.12 5.51
C LEU A 102 24.76 12.63 5.34
N THR A 103 24.36 12.33 4.10
CA THR A 103 23.12 11.59 3.82
C THR A 103 23.47 10.20 3.33
N LEU A 104 23.05 9.18 4.06
CA LEU A 104 23.19 7.76 3.72
C LEU A 104 21.83 7.16 3.43
N PHE A 105 21.64 6.65 2.21
CA PHE A 105 20.44 5.94 1.80
C PHE A 105 20.74 4.46 1.57
N ILE A 106 20.11 3.58 2.36
CA ILE A 106 20.25 2.12 2.24
C ILE A 106 18.92 1.56 1.71
N ASP A 107 18.95 1.03 0.50
CA ASP A 107 17.78 0.42 -0.16
C ASP A 107 17.78 -1.11 -0.01
N GLU A 108 16.58 -1.71 0.01
CA GLU A 108 16.33 -3.13 0.29
C GLU A 108 16.96 -3.59 1.63
N PHE A 109 16.85 -2.73 2.65
CA PHE A 109 17.47 -2.90 3.97
C PHE A 109 17.15 -4.23 4.63
N GLN A 110 15.96 -4.79 4.40
CA GLN A 110 15.56 -6.10 4.95
C GLN A 110 16.41 -7.27 4.40
N GLU A 111 17.10 -7.10 3.27
CA GLU A 111 17.93 -8.16 2.71
C GLU A 111 19.17 -8.48 3.58
N PHE A 112 19.59 -7.57 4.47
CA PHE A 112 20.60 -7.87 5.47
C PHE A 112 20.25 -9.07 6.34
N PHE A 113 18.95 -9.36 6.54
CA PHE A 113 18.51 -10.56 7.25
C PHE A 113 19.04 -11.87 6.63
N LYS A 114 19.21 -11.87 5.29
CA LYS A 114 19.74 -13.03 4.55
C LYS A 114 21.26 -12.97 4.38
N VAL A 115 21.82 -11.78 4.29
CA VAL A 115 23.27 -11.56 4.13
C VAL A 115 23.98 -11.83 5.45
N ASN A 116 23.63 -11.09 6.49
CA ASN A 116 24.18 -11.24 7.84
C ASN A 116 23.23 -10.60 8.86
N LYS A 117 22.45 -11.41 9.56
CA LYS A 117 21.46 -10.93 10.53
C LYS A 117 22.08 -10.13 11.69
N SER A 118 23.37 -10.34 12.02
CA SER A 118 24.02 -9.60 13.11
C SER A 118 24.17 -8.11 12.81
N VAL A 119 24.06 -7.69 11.54
CA VAL A 119 24.12 -6.30 11.12
C VAL A 119 23.16 -5.42 11.94
N TYR A 120 21.95 -5.90 12.22
CA TYR A 120 20.96 -5.11 12.98
C TYR A 120 21.41 -4.83 14.43
N SER A 121 22.00 -5.83 15.10
CA SER A 121 22.53 -5.67 16.47
C SER A 121 23.78 -4.78 16.50
N ASP A 122 24.64 -4.94 15.51
CA ASP A 122 25.84 -4.11 15.38
C ASP A 122 25.46 -2.65 15.06
N MET A 123 24.50 -2.42 14.16
CA MET A 123 23.97 -1.09 13.87
C MET A 123 23.34 -0.46 15.12
N GLN A 124 22.59 -1.23 15.90
CA GLN A 124 22.02 -0.74 17.17
C GLN A 124 23.14 -0.20 18.07
N ARG A 125 24.17 -1.01 18.33
CA ARG A 125 25.31 -0.66 19.20
C ARG A 125 26.04 0.60 18.70
N ILE A 126 26.27 0.70 17.41
CA ILE A 126 26.95 1.83 16.79
C ILE A 126 26.07 3.09 16.84
N TRP A 127 24.76 2.94 16.51
CA TRP A 127 23.81 4.03 16.60
C TRP A 127 23.68 4.60 18.00
N ASP A 128 23.48 3.73 18.99
CA ASP A 128 23.35 4.14 20.41
C ASP A 128 24.61 4.87 20.92
N LYS A 129 25.80 4.60 20.33
CA LYS A 129 27.07 5.24 20.69
C LYS A 129 27.23 6.63 20.05
N TYR A 130 26.78 6.82 18.82
CA TYR A 130 27.15 8.03 18.05
C TYR A 130 25.98 8.96 17.72
N HIS A 131 24.72 8.56 17.89
CA HIS A 131 23.57 9.33 17.38
C HIS A 131 23.45 10.75 17.94
N THR A 132 23.99 11.03 19.13
CA THR A 132 23.97 12.35 19.77
C THR A 132 25.01 13.31 19.22
N VAL A 133 26.11 12.80 18.66
CA VAL A 133 27.25 13.61 18.18
C VAL A 133 27.43 13.60 16.67
N SER A 134 26.97 12.54 16.02
CA SER A 134 26.96 12.37 14.56
C SER A 134 25.91 13.25 13.91
N ARG A 135 26.17 13.71 12.69
CA ARG A 135 25.25 14.50 11.85
C ARG A 135 24.88 13.75 10.58
N ILE A 136 24.55 12.45 10.75
CA ILE A 136 24.10 11.60 9.65
C ILE A 136 22.58 11.68 9.47
N ASN A 137 22.14 11.85 8.23
CA ASN A 137 20.77 11.61 7.81
C ASN A 137 20.72 10.19 7.22
N LEU A 138 20.37 9.21 8.05
CA LEU A 138 20.23 7.81 7.66
C LEU A 138 18.82 7.54 7.19
N ILE A 139 18.68 7.10 5.93
CA ILE A 139 17.41 6.69 5.35
C ILE A 139 17.52 5.21 4.98
N VAL A 140 16.63 4.40 5.48
CA VAL A 140 16.54 2.98 5.07
C VAL A 140 15.21 2.72 4.40
N CYS A 141 15.24 1.95 3.33
CA CYS A 141 14.07 1.60 2.53
C CYS A 141 13.95 0.09 2.41
N GLY A 142 12.73 -0.41 2.40
CA GLY A 142 12.47 -1.84 2.17
C GLY A 142 11.14 -2.10 1.50
N SER A 143 11.11 -3.15 0.68
CA SER A 143 9.94 -3.52 -0.12
C SER A 143 9.08 -4.62 0.51
N ILE A 144 9.62 -5.40 1.46
CA ILE A 144 8.91 -6.45 2.19
C ILE A 144 8.35 -5.84 3.48
N PHE A 145 7.04 -5.54 3.45
CA PHE A 145 6.38 -4.79 4.53
C PHE A 145 6.46 -5.50 5.88
N SER A 146 6.18 -6.80 5.90
CA SER A 146 6.22 -7.63 7.11
C SER A 146 7.60 -7.64 7.77
N MET A 147 8.67 -7.74 6.99
CA MET A 147 10.04 -7.71 7.49
C MET A 147 10.43 -6.33 8.04
N MET A 148 10.11 -5.25 7.33
CA MET A 148 10.39 -3.88 7.80
C MET A 148 9.63 -3.57 9.09
N THR A 149 8.37 -3.99 9.17
CA THR A 149 7.57 -3.85 10.40
C THR A 149 8.19 -4.65 11.55
N LYS A 150 8.64 -5.88 11.30
CA LYS A 150 9.32 -6.68 12.31
C LYS A 150 10.60 -6.00 12.79
N ILE A 151 11.50 -5.61 11.89
CA ILE A 151 12.81 -5.02 12.25
C ILE A 151 12.64 -3.75 13.13
N PHE A 152 11.65 -2.90 12.86
CA PHE A 152 11.53 -1.59 13.51
C PHE A 152 10.41 -1.46 14.54
N LYS A 153 9.41 -2.34 14.53
CA LYS A 153 8.23 -2.26 15.42
C LYS A 153 8.09 -3.44 16.40
N ASP A 154 8.83 -4.53 16.21
CA ASP A 154 8.85 -5.62 17.18
C ASP A 154 9.83 -5.29 18.31
N LYS A 155 9.33 -5.30 19.56
CA LYS A 155 10.11 -4.99 20.77
C LYS A 155 11.31 -5.93 20.99
N LYS A 156 11.32 -7.08 20.34
CA LYS A 156 12.40 -8.09 20.45
C LYS A 156 13.55 -7.84 19.46
N GLU A 157 13.37 -6.97 18.48
CA GLU A 157 14.37 -6.71 17.45
C GLU A 157 15.32 -5.56 17.85
N PRO A 158 16.60 -5.64 17.46
CA PRO A 158 17.62 -4.68 17.90
C PRO A 158 17.32 -3.22 17.55
N LEU A 159 16.74 -2.96 16.36
CA LEU A 159 16.47 -1.61 15.87
C LEU A 159 15.11 -1.07 16.31
N TYR A 160 14.40 -1.77 17.19
CA TYR A 160 13.13 -1.29 17.74
C TYR A 160 13.25 0.12 18.32
N ASN A 161 12.40 1.06 17.86
CA ASN A 161 12.34 2.46 18.31
C ASN A 161 13.66 3.26 18.17
N ARG A 162 14.58 2.88 17.27
CA ARG A 162 15.76 3.71 16.97
C ARG A 162 15.52 4.72 15.86
N GLN A 163 14.48 4.51 15.06
CA GLN A 163 14.10 5.48 14.02
C GLN A 163 13.51 6.74 14.63
N THR A 164 13.90 7.89 14.08
CA THR A 164 13.29 9.20 14.40
C THR A 164 12.01 9.41 13.61
N ARG A 165 11.89 8.79 12.42
CA ARG A 165 10.69 8.84 11.60
C ARG A 165 10.41 7.50 10.89
N PHE A 166 9.14 7.12 10.84
CA PHE A 166 8.67 5.95 10.11
C PHE A 166 7.61 6.38 9.08
N MET A 167 7.96 6.32 7.79
CA MET A 167 7.12 6.75 6.68
C MET A 167 6.56 5.53 5.96
N SER A 168 5.24 5.40 5.91
CA SER A 168 4.56 4.35 5.14
C SER A 168 3.95 4.95 3.88
N ILE A 169 4.61 4.76 2.75
CA ILE A 169 4.18 5.32 1.46
C ILE A 169 2.93 4.59 0.98
N LYS A 170 1.90 5.36 0.68
CA LYS A 170 0.60 4.85 0.23
C LYS A 170 0.46 4.95 -1.29
N PRO A 171 -0.45 4.19 -1.93
CA PRO A 171 -0.81 4.37 -3.33
C PRO A 171 -1.32 5.78 -3.62
N PHE A 172 -1.26 6.19 -4.88
CA PHE A 172 -1.90 7.43 -5.32
C PHE A 172 -3.38 7.42 -4.98
N THR A 173 -3.84 8.58 -4.53
CA THR A 173 -5.24 8.78 -4.16
C THR A 173 -6.11 8.97 -5.41
N PRO A 174 -7.45 8.84 -5.30
CA PRO A 174 -8.36 9.22 -6.37
C PRO A 174 -8.11 10.60 -6.94
N ALA A 175 -7.83 11.59 -6.09
CA ALA A 175 -7.54 12.96 -6.52
C ALA A 175 -6.28 13.02 -7.40
N VAL A 176 -5.20 12.34 -7.01
CA VAL A 176 -3.96 12.27 -7.79
C VAL A 176 -4.15 11.52 -9.11
N LEU A 177 -4.91 10.42 -9.10
CA LEU A 177 -5.23 9.70 -10.35
C LEU A 177 -6.06 10.55 -11.31
N LYS A 178 -6.96 11.38 -10.79
CA LYS A 178 -7.73 12.34 -11.58
C LYS A 178 -6.82 13.40 -12.21
N GLU A 179 -5.86 13.93 -11.46
CA GLU A 179 -4.85 14.87 -11.97
C GLU A 179 -4.00 14.22 -13.09
N ILE A 180 -3.52 12.99 -12.88
CA ILE A 180 -2.76 12.26 -13.89
C ILE A 180 -3.59 12.04 -15.17
N MET A 181 -4.85 11.62 -15.03
CA MET A 181 -5.72 11.40 -16.19
C MET A 181 -5.99 12.71 -16.94
N ALA A 182 -6.26 13.82 -16.23
CA ALA A 182 -6.47 15.12 -16.84
C ALA A 182 -5.25 15.62 -17.64
N GLU A 183 -4.02 15.29 -17.20
CA GLU A 183 -2.80 15.68 -17.91
C GLU A 183 -2.53 14.82 -19.15
N TYR A 184 -2.73 13.48 -19.05
CA TYR A 184 -2.34 12.56 -20.13
C TYR A 184 -3.48 12.17 -21.08
N ASN A 185 -4.71 12.41 -20.72
CA ASN A 185 -5.91 12.21 -21.52
C ASN A 185 -7.03 13.17 -21.07
N PRO A 186 -7.02 14.45 -21.45
CA PRO A 186 -8.02 15.43 -21.01
C PRO A 186 -9.48 15.02 -21.27
N ASP A 187 -9.70 14.17 -22.27
CA ASP A 187 -11.02 13.66 -22.67
C ASP A 187 -11.39 12.32 -22.02
N TYR A 188 -10.71 11.95 -20.91
CA TYR A 188 -11.03 10.71 -20.21
C TYR A 188 -12.47 10.71 -19.68
N THR A 189 -13.07 9.53 -19.68
CA THR A 189 -14.39 9.32 -19.08
C THR A 189 -14.30 8.91 -17.60
N PRO A 190 -15.38 9.09 -16.80
CA PRO A 190 -15.46 8.51 -15.46
C PRO A 190 -15.14 7.01 -15.42
N GLU A 191 -15.54 6.26 -16.45
CA GLU A 191 -15.24 4.84 -16.60
C GLU A 191 -13.73 4.57 -16.73
N ASP A 192 -13.00 5.42 -17.46
CA ASP A 192 -11.55 5.29 -17.65
C ASP A 192 -10.81 5.56 -16.35
N LEU A 193 -11.21 6.58 -15.58
CA LEU A 193 -10.63 6.88 -14.27
C LEU A 193 -10.89 5.74 -13.27
N LEU A 194 -12.15 5.24 -13.23
CA LEU A 194 -12.49 4.10 -12.37
C LEU A 194 -11.70 2.84 -12.78
N ALA A 195 -11.48 2.61 -14.07
CA ALA A 195 -10.68 1.50 -14.56
C ALA A 195 -9.21 1.63 -14.12
N LEU A 196 -8.60 2.82 -14.24
CA LEU A 196 -7.24 3.08 -13.76
C LEU A 196 -7.13 2.80 -12.27
N TYR A 197 -8.05 3.33 -11.46
CA TYR A 197 -8.10 3.08 -10.00
C TYR A 197 -8.28 1.61 -9.66
N SER A 198 -9.17 0.90 -10.38
CA SER A 198 -9.50 -0.51 -10.14
C SER A 198 -8.37 -1.46 -10.51
N PHE A 199 -7.71 -1.23 -11.66
CA PHE A 199 -6.68 -2.11 -12.20
C PHE A 199 -5.31 -1.90 -11.56
N THR A 200 -5.00 -0.68 -11.15
CA THR A 200 -3.66 -0.33 -10.61
C THR A 200 -3.65 -0.23 -9.09
N GLY A 201 -4.80 -0.01 -8.46
CA GLY A 201 -4.87 0.33 -7.03
C GLY A 201 -4.14 1.62 -6.68
N GLY A 202 -3.81 2.48 -7.67
CA GLY A 202 -3.00 3.69 -7.47
C GLY A 202 -1.51 3.42 -7.25
N VAL A 203 -1.02 2.20 -7.51
CA VAL A 203 0.41 1.88 -7.38
C VAL A 203 1.19 2.60 -8.47
N ALA A 204 2.13 3.48 -8.08
CA ALA A 204 2.81 4.42 -8.96
C ALA A 204 3.40 3.78 -10.22
N LYS A 205 4.07 2.62 -10.08
CA LYS A 205 4.65 1.90 -11.23
C LYS A 205 3.62 1.36 -12.21
N TYR A 206 2.47 0.88 -11.71
CA TYR A 206 1.41 0.36 -12.59
C TYR A 206 0.71 1.49 -13.35
N VAL A 207 0.46 2.60 -12.65
CA VAL A 207 -0.05 3.83 -13.29
C VAL A 207 0.93 4.30 -14.35
N GLN A 208 2.22 4.43 -14.01
CA GLN A 208 3.27 4.81 -14.94
C GLN A 208 3.28 3.94 -16.20
N LEU A 209 3.26 2.62 -16.04
CA LEU A 209 3.32 1.69 -17.18
C LEU A 209 2.14 1.84 -18.15
N LEU A 210 0.94 2.10 -17.63
CA LEU A 210 -0.23 2.33 -18.46
C LEU A 210 -0.17 3.68 -19.16
N ILE A 211 0.20 4.74 -18.43
CA ILE A 211 0.34 6.10 -18.98
C ILE A 211 1.44 6.15 -20.05
N ASP A 212 2.63 5.60 -19.78
CA ASP A 212 3.77 5.58 -20.73
C ASP A 212 3.45 4.79 -22.00
N ALA A 213 2.55 3.79 -21.91
CA ALA A 213 2.04 3.05 -23.06
C ALA A 213 0.87 3.75 -23.79
N GLY A 214 0.46 4.95 -23.37
CA GLY A 214 -0.72 5.64 -23.91
C GLY A 214 -2.04 4.90 -23.64
N ALA A 215 -2.05 3.98 -22.68
CA ALA A 215 -3.22 3.19 -22.30
C ALA A 215 -4.08 3.95 -21.27
N THR A 216 -4.76 4.98 -21.71
CA THR A 216 -5.54 5.92 -20.89
C THR A 216 -7.06 5.69 -20.97
N THR A 217 -7.52 4.70 -21.72
CA THR A 217 -8.93 4.27 -21.72
C THR A 217 -9.04 2.86 -21.15
N LYS A 218 -10.20 2.50 -20.58
CA LYS A 218 -10.46 1.16 -20.03
C LYS A 218 -10.04 0.05 -20.98
N THR A 219 -10.43 0.15 -22.24
CA THR A 219 -10.11 -0.85 -23.26
C THR A 219 -8.61 -0.94 -23.54
N LYS A 220 -7.92 0.21 -23.67
CA LYS A 220 -6.46 0.23 -23.88
C LYS A 220 -5.71 -0.32 -22.65
N MET A 221 -6.14 0.06 -21.43
CA MET A 221 -5.58 -0.47 -20.19
C MET A 221 -5.71 -1.99 -20.12
N LEU A 222 -6.91 -2.53 -20.41
CA LEU A 222 -7.14 -3.96 -20.39
C LEU A 222 -6.26 -4.69 -21.44
N ASN A 223 -6.14 -4.13 -22.63
CA ASN A 223 -5.26 -4.68 -23.67
C ASN A 223 -3.78 -4.65 -23.27
N GLN A 224 -3.35 -3.64 -22.55
CA GLN A 224 -1.98 -3.54 -22.05
C GLN A 224 -1.70 -4.51 -20.89
N ILE A 225 -2.70 -4.76 -20.03
CA ILE A 225 -2.58 -5.66 -18.89
C ILE A 225 -2.63 -7.13 -19.31
N ILE A 226 -3.55 -7.49 -20.24
CA ILE A 226 -3.80 -8.86 -20.65
C ILE A 226 -3.19 -9.10 -22.03
N LYS A 227 -1.88 -9.32 -22.06
CA LYS A 227 -1.07 -9.67 -23.25
C LYS A 227 0.17 -10.49 -22.84
N SER A 228 0.81 -11.16 -23.77
CA SER A 228 1.89 -12.14 -23.54
C SER A 228 3.08 -11.61 -22.74
N ASP A 229 3.51 -10.39 -23.02
CA ASP A 229 4.68 -9.75 -22.41
C ASP A 229 4.34 -8.85 -21.21
N SER A 230 3.12 -8.96 -20.69
CA SER A 230 2.66 -8.10 -19.62
C SER A 230 3.20 -8.52 -18.24
N ILE A 231 3.90 -7.61 -17.58
CA ILE A 231 4.37 -7.84 -16.21
C ILE A 231 3.20 -8.04 -15.21
N PHE A 232 2.03 -7.49 -15.51
CA PHE A 232 0.86 -7.58 -14.62
C PHE A 232 0.41 -9.03 -14.39
N LEU A 233 0.65 -9.94 -15.35
CA LEU A 233 0.23 -11.33 -15.23
C LEU A 233 0.96 -12.05 -14.10
N GLY A 234 2.26 -11.88 -13.99
CA GLY A 234 3.09 -12.52 -12.96
C GLY A 234 3.23 -11.73 -11.65
N GLU A 235 2.90 -10.44 -11.67
CA GLU A 235 3.25 -9.49 -10.62
C GLU A 235 2.63 -9.83 -9.25
N GLY A 236 1.35 -10.14 -9.21
CA GLY A 236 0.67 -10.49 -7.96
C GLY A 236 1.30 -11.71 -7.30
N LYS A 237 1.69 -12.72 -8.09
CA LYS A 237 2.38 -13.91 -7.60
C LYS A 237 3.77 -13.58 -7.07
N ALA A 238 4.55 -12.79 -7.81
CA ALA A 238 5.92 -12.45 -7.44
C ALA A 238 5.98 -11.68 -6.11
N ILE A 239 5.13 -10.68 -5.92
CA ILE A 239 5.09 -9.87 -4.69
C ILE A 239 4.69 -10.72 -3.49
N LEU A 240 3.62 -11.50 -3.63
CA LEU A 240 3.05 -12.23 -2.49
C LEU A 240 3.88 -13.47 -2.09
N ILE A 241 4.62 -14.08 -3.01
CA ILE A 241 5.57 -15.15 -2.66
C ILE A 241 6.73 -14.59 -1.82
N GLU A 242 7.23 -13.40 -2.12
CA GLU A 242 8.26 -12.75 -1.30
C GLU A 242 7.78 -12.47 0.13
N GLU A 243 6.49 -12.10 0.32
CA GLU A 243 5.89 -11.87 1.63
C GLU A 243 5.56 -13.18 2.37
N PHE A 244 4.96 -14.16 1.70
CA PHE A 244 4.40 -15.36 2.34
C PHE A 244 5.39 -16.52 2.45
N GLY A 245 6.46 -16.52 1.66
CA GLY A 245 7.42 -17.61 1.62
C GLY A 245 6.80 -18.92 1.11
N LYS A 246 7.17 -20.06 1.72
CA LYS A 246 6.80 -21.41 1.25
C LYS A 246 5.31 -21.72 1.36
N ASP A 247 4.59 -21.08 2.27
CA ASP A 247 3.16 -21.38 2.57
C ASP A 247 2.18 -20.61 1.66
N TYR A 248 2.66 -19.96 0.60
CA TYR A 248 1.86 -19.08 -0.25
C TYR A 248 0.58 -19.72 -0.81
N GLY A 249 0.55 -21.02 -1.05
CA GLY A 249 -0.59 -21.70 -1.66
C GLY A 249 -1.91 -21.54 -0.87
N ILE A 250 -1.85 -21.62 0.47
CA ILE A 250 -3.02 -21.44 1.33
C ILE A 250 -3.47 -19.97 1.34
N TYR A 251 -2.53 -19.05 1.47
CA TYR A 251 -2.83 -17.63 1.41
C TYR A 251 -3.47 -17.24 0.08
N PHE A 252 -3.01 -17.79 -1.04
CA PHE A 252 -3.59 -17.57 -2.36
C PHE A 252 -5.01 -18.11 -2.46
N SER A 253 -5.30 -19.28 -1.90
CA SER A 253 -6.65 -19.83 -1.85
C SER A 253 -7.61 -18.94 -1.07
N ILE A 254 -7.17 -18.42 0.09
CA ILE A 254 -7.94 -17.48 0.92
C ILE A 254 -8.20 -16.18 0.14
N LEU A 255 -7.16 -15.57 -0.43
CA LEU A 255 -7.27 -14.31 -1.18
C LEU A 255 -8.13 -14.46 -2.44
N SER A 256 -8.04 -15.60 -3.13
CA SER A 256 -8.88 -15.92 -4.27
C SER A 256 -10.36 -16.06 -3.86
N ALA A 257 -10.66 -16.65 -2.71
CA ALA A 257 -12.04 -16.75 -2.20
C ALA A 257 -12.60 -15.35 -1.87
N ILE A 258 -11.82 -14.50 -1.17
CA ILE A 258 -12.22 -13.13 -0.82
C ILE A 258 -12.46 -12.29 -2.10
N ALA A 259 -11.56 -12.35 -3.09
CA ALA A 259 -11.70 -11.63 -4.34
C ALA A 259 -12.94 -12.02 -5.16
N ARG A 260 -13.48 -13.22 -4.92
CA ARG A 260 -14.73 -13.71 -5.52
C ARG A 260 -15.97 -13.39 -4.67
N GLY A 261 -15.85 -12.58 -3.61
CA GLY A 261 -16.96 -12.14 -2.78
C GLY A 261 -17.29 -13.05 -1.58
N LYS A 262 -16.43 -14.05 -1.29
CA LYS A 262 -16.58 -14.87 -0.08
C LYS A 262 -15.83 -14.18 1.07
N THR A 263 -16.57 -13.41 1.86
CA THR A 263 -15.98 -12.47 2.83
C THR A 263 -16.15 -12.91 4.29
N SER A 264 -17.04 -13.89 4.56
CA SER A 264 -17.15 -14.46 5.91
C SER A 264 -16.10 -15.56 6.13
N ARG A 265 -15.67 -15.74 7.39
CA ARG A 265 -14.72 -16.82 7.72
C ARG A 265 -15.25 -18.19 7.31
N SER A 266 -16.51 -18.48 7.58
CA SER A 266 -17.14 -19.76 7.26
C SER A 266 -17.17 -20.04 5.75
N ASP A 267 -17.50 -19.03 4.92
CA ASP A 267 -17.51 -19.21 3.48
C ASP A 267 -16.11 -19.48 2.92
N ILE A 268 -15.09 -18.81 3.48
CA ILE A 268 -13.69 -19.01 3.07
C ILE A 268 -13.22 -20.40 3.50
N GLU A 269 -13.51 -20.84 4.75
CA GLU A 269 -13.16 -22.17 5.26
C GLU A 269 -13.79 -23.29 4.43
N ASN A 270 -15.05 -23.12 4.01
CA ASN A 270 -15.73 -24.07 3.14
C ASN A 270 -15.03 -24.26 1.78
N ILE A 271 -14.43 -23.19 1.23
CA ILE A 271 -13.70 -23.26 -0.05
C ILE A 271 -12.29 -23.83 0.14
N VAL A 272 -11.61 -23.42 1.21
CA VAL A 272 -10.22 -23.82 1.48
C VAL A 272 -10.13 -25.24 2.04
N GLY A 273 -11.22 -25.72 2.64
CA GLY A 273 -11.33 -27.09 3.18
C GLY A 273 -10.59 -27.30 4.50
N LYS A 274 -10.25 -26.23 5.23
CA LYS A 274 -9.59 -26.30 6.53
C LYS A 274 -9.80 -25.04 7.37
N GLU A 275 -9.46 -25.13 8.66
CA GLU A 275 -9.44 -23.96 9.54
C GLU A 275 -8.38 -22.94 9.11
N ILE A 276 -8.79 -21.66 9.01
CA ILE A 276 -7.93 -20.58 8.49
C ILE A 276 -7.70 -19.46 9.49
N GLY A 277 -8.16 -19.59 10.75
CA GLY A 277 -8.09 -18.50 11.74
C GLY A 277 -6.68 -17.90 11.90
N GLY A 278 -5.65 -18.75 12.00
CA GLY A 278 -4.25 -18.31 12.08
C GLY A 278 -3.76 -17.60 10.81
N TYR A 279 -4.17 -18.10 9.64
CA TYR A 279 -3.80 -17.50 8.35
C TYR A 279 -4.46 -16.13 8.16
N LEU A 280 -5.74 -15.97 8.53
CA LEU A 280 -6.43 -14.69 8.49
C LEU A 280 -5.76 -13.65 9.41
N THR A 281 -5.35 -14.09 10.61
CA THR A 281 -4.63 -13.21 11.55
C THR A 281 -3.30 -12.74 10.97
N LYS A 282 -2.54 -13.61 10.31
CA LYS A 282 -1.29 -13.22 9.65
C LYS A 282 -1.53 -12.30 8.46
N LEU A 283 -2.49 -12.62 7.59
CA LEU A 283 -2.85 -11.77 6.44
C LEU A 283 -3.28 -10.36 6.88
N GLU A 284 -3.97 -10.24 8.02
CA GLU A 284 -4.44 -8.97 8.56
C GLU A 284 -3.32 -8.20 9.28
N LYS A 285 -2.58 -8.86 10.21
CA LYS A 285 -1.70 -8.16 11.16
C LYS A 285 -0.22 -8.16 10.77
N GLU A 286 0.25 -9.21 10.10
CA GLU A 286 1.67 -9.32 9.74
C GLU A 286 1.92 -8.81 8.32
N TYR A 287 1.05 -9.22 7.37
CA TYR A 287 1.21 -8.88 5.95
C TYR A 287 0.42 -7.64 5.51
N GLU A 288 -0.60 -7.23 6.29
CA GLU A 288 -1.54 -6.13 5.97
C GLU A 288 -2.14 -6.21 4.55
N VAL A 289 -2.39 -7.44 4.06
CA VAL A 289 -2.97 -7.68 2.72
C VAL A 289 -4.50 -7.65 2.76
N ILE A 290 -5.09 -8.08 3.89
CA ILE A 290 -6.52 -8.02 4.12
C ILE A 290 -6.84 -7.15 5.33
N SER A 291 -8.08 -6.68 5.40
CA SER A 291 -8.64 -6.11 6.62
C SER A 291 -9.88 -6.87 7.06
N LYS A 292 -10.06 -6.94 8.37
CA LYS A 292 -11.27 -7.40 9.00
C LYS A 292 -12.20 -6.20 9.18
N LYS A 293 -13.29 -6.15 8.42
CA LYS A 293 -14.32 -5.11 8.50
C LYS A 293 -15.44 -5.58 9.41
N GLN A 294 -16.01 -4.65 10.16
CA GLN A 294 -17.23 -4.84 10.96
C GLN A 294 -18.18 -3.68 10.67
N PRO A 295 -19.49 -3.87 10.86
CA PRO A 295 -20.44 -2.78 10.71
C PRO A 295 -20.04 -1.62 11.62
N ILE A 296 -20.15 -0.39 11.12
CA ILE A 296 -19.85 0.80 11.91
C ILE A 296 -20.75 0.84 13.16
N PHE A 297 -20.20 1.24 14.32
CA PHE A 297 -20.84 1.25 15.65
C PHE A 297 -21.13 -0.12 16.28
N GLU A 298 -20.77 -1.22 15.61
CA GLU A 298 -20.82 -2.53 16.25
C GLU A 298 -19.69 -2.69 17.29
N LYS A 299 -19.94 -3.48 18.33
CA LYS A 299 -18.93 -3.79 19.36
C LYS A 299 -17.73 -4.53 18.73
N SER A 300 -16.53 -4.24 19.21
CA SER A 300 -15.29 -4.90 18.73
C SER A 300 -15.30 -6.43 18.84
N SER A 301 -16.13 -7.00 19.73
CA SER A 301 -16.32 -8.44 19.93
C SER A 301 -17.32 -9.08 18.95
N THR A 302 -17.90 -8.32 18.03
CA THR A 302 -18.89 -8.85 17.10
C THR A 302 -18.32 -9.97 16.24
N LYS A 303 -19.15 -10.99 15.96
CA LYS A 303 -18.87 -12.03 14.97
C LYS A 303 -19.36 -11.67 13.57
N ASN A 304 -20.11 -10.57 13.43
CA ASN A 304 -20.58 -10.04 12.16
C ASN A 304 -19.43 -9.29 11.46
N VAL A 305 -18.52 -10.04 10.86
CA VAL A 305 -17.30 -9.51 10.23
C VAL A 305 -17.16 -10.00 8.80
N ARG A 306 -16.55 -9.15 7.97
CA ARG A 306 -16.17 -9.45 6.58
C ARG A 306 -14.68 -9.22 6.39
N TYR A 307 -14.03 -10.10 5.65
CA TYR A 307 -12.63 -9.93 5.24
C TYR A 307 -12.57 -9.37 3.82
N THR A 308 -11.74 -8.35 3.62
CA THR A 308 -11.57 -7.69 2.32
C THR A 308 -10.08 -7.56 1.99
N ILE A 309 -9.73 -7.72 0.71
CA ILE A 309 -8.40 -7.37 0.22
C ILE A 309 -8.37 -5.85 0.09
N GLU A 310 -7.46 -5.17 0.77
CA GLU A 310 -7.38 -3.70 0.74
C GLU A 310 -6.90 -3.16 -0.61
N ASP A 311 -6.05 -3.89 -1.27
CA ASP A 311 -5.44 -3.49 -2.53
C ASP A 311 -6.33 -3.83 -3.74
N ASN A 312 -6.69 -2.80 -4.54
CA ASN A 312 -7.54 -3.00 -5.70
C ASN A 312 -6.86 -3.83 -6.79
N PHE A 313 -5.53 -3.64 -7.00
CA PHE A 313 -4.79 -4.46 -7.96
C PHE A 313 -4.82 -5.94 -7.57
N PHE A 314 -4.59 -6.27 -6.29
CA PHE A 314 -4.69 -7.67 -5.84
C PHE A 314 -6.12 -8.20 -5.96
N THR A 315 -7.14 -7.37 -5.66
CA THR A 315 -8.54 -7.77 -5.86
C THR A 315 -8.82 -8.10 -7.33
N PHE A 316 -8.35 -7.26 -8.26
CA PHE A 316 -8.43 -7.49 -9.71
C PHE A 316 -7.63 -8.73 -10.12
N TRP A 317 -6.39 -8.84 -9.65
CA TRP A 317 -5.47 -9.91 -10.01
C TRP A 317 -6.00 -11.30 -9.60
N PHE A 318 -6.48 -11.46 -8.35
CA PHE A 318 -7.04 -12.73 -7.89
C PHE A 318 -8.36 -13.06 -8.58
N ARG A 319 -9.20 -12.05 -8.84
CA ARG A 319 -10.51 -12.25 -9.45
C ARG A 319 -10.42 -12.67 -10.91
N PHE A 320 -9.47 -12.14 -11.66
CA PHE A 320 -9.40 -12.32 -13.10
C PHE A 320 -8.11 -13.01 -13.60
N ILE A 321 -6.95 -12.59 -13.14
CA ILE A 321 -5.69 -13.15 -13.64
C ILE A 321 -5.43 -14.51 -12.98
N TYR A 322 -5.39 -14.59 -11.67
CA TYR A 322 -5.12 -15.83 -10.95
C TYR A 322 -6.20 -16.89 -11.19
N LYS A 323 -7.47 -16.51 -11.13
CA LYS A 323 -8.60 -17.42 -11.34
C LYS A 323 -8.60 -18.07 -12.72
N TYR A 324 -8.22 -17.33 -13.75
CA TYR A 324 -8.23 -17.78 -15.14
C TYR A 324 -6.82 -18.05 -15.70
N ASN A 325 -5.83 -18.30 -14.81
CA ASN A 325 -4.45 -18.55 -15.18
C ASN A 325 -4.30 -19.68 -16.19
N TYR A 326 -5.15 -20.72 -16.13
CA TYR A 326 -5.17 -21.82 -17.08
C TYR A 326 -5.44 -21.37 -18.55
N MET A 327 -6.20 -20.26 -18.74
CA MET A 327 -6.40 -19.68 -20.08
C MET A 327 -5.19 -18.86 -20.51
N LEU A 328 -4.52 -18.19 -19.57
CA LEU A 328 -3.31 -17.42 -19.82
C LEU A 328 -2.12 -18.33 -20.15
N GLU A 329 -2.04 -19.51 -19.55
CA GLU A 329 -1.01 -20.53 -19.83
C GLU A 329 -1.10 -21.08 -21.27
N ILE A 330 -2.31 -21.12 -21.84
CA ILE A 330 -2.51 -21.47 -23.25
C ILE A 330 -2.63 -20.25 -24.19
N GLU A 331 -2.20 -19.08 -23.70
CA GLU A 331 -2.16 -17.80 -24.43
C GLU A 331 -3.53 -17.30 -24.94
N ASN A 332 -4.62 -17.77 -24.37
CA ASN A 332 -5.98 -17.36 -24.76
C ASN A 332 -6.37 -16.03 -24.06
N TYR A 333 -5.61 -14.96 -24.37
CA TYR A 333 -5.79 -13.63 -23.77
C TYR A 333 -7.15 -13.01 -24.08
N ASP A 334 -7.69 -13.26 -25.27
CA ASP A 334 -8.97 -12.67 -25.68
C ASP A 334 -10.16 -13.27 -24.93
N ALA A 335 -10.11 -14.55 -24.59
CA ALA A 335 -11.11 -15.14 -23.70
C ALA A 335 -11.09 -14.49 -22.31
N VAL A 336 -9.90 -14.23 -21.77
CA VAL A 336 -9.76 -13.56 -20.45
C VAL A 336 -10.29 -12.14 -20.52
N LYS A 337 -9.98 -11.36 -21.56
CA LYS A 337 -10.53 -10.02 -21.78
C LYS A 337 -12.06 -10.03 -21.86
N THR A 338 -12.62 -11.00 -22.59
CA THR A 338 -14.06 -11.18 -22.73
C THR A 338 -14.72 -11.43 -21.36
N ILE A 339 -14.13 -12.28 -20.54
CA ILE A 339 -14.61 -12.56 -19.19
C ILE A 339 -14.51 -11.30 -18.30
N ILE A 340 -13.40 -10.57 -18.37
CA ILE A 340 -13.24 -9.33 -17.60
C ILE A 340 -14.31 -8.32 -18.02
N ASN A 341 -14.54 -8.11 -19.30
CA ASN A 341 -15.57 -7.18 -19.78
C ASN A 341 -16.97 -7.58 -19.35
N ARG A 342 -17.31 -8.88 -19.39
CA ARG A 342 -18.59 -9.40 -18.91
C ARG A 342 -18.84 -9.12 -17.43
N ASP A 343 -17.83 -9.34 -16.59
CA ASP A 343 -17.93 -9.28 -15.13
C ASP A 343 -17.53 -7.92 -14.55
N TYR A 344 -17.11 -6.98 -15.42
CA TYR A 344 -16.53 -5.70 -15.01
C TYR A 344 -17.51 -4.82 -14.25
N GLU A 345 -18.76 -4.74 -14.64
CA GLU A 345 -19.76 -3.90 -13.95
C GLU A 345 -19.92 -4.31 -12.48
N THR A 346 -20.02 -5.60 -12.22
CA THR A 346 -20.12 -6.14 -10.85
C THR A 346 -18.83 -5.87 -10.06
N PHE A 347 -17.66 -6.05 -10.70
CA PHE A 347 -16.37 -5.80 -10.06
C PHE A 347 -16.17 -4.32 -9.74
N SER A 348 -16.42 -3.46 -10.71
CA SER A 348 -16.20 -2.02 -10.58
C SER A 348 -17.24 -1.33 -9.69
N GLY A 349 -18.40 -1.93 -9.43
CA GLY A 349 -19.33 -1.47 -8.39
C GLY A 349 -18.66 -1.42 -7.01
N LEU A 350 -18.00 -2.50 -6.61
CA LEU A 350 -17.22 -2.54 -5.36
C LEU A 350 -16.05 -1.50 -5.38
N MET A 351 -15.40 -1.31 -6.54
CA MET A 351 -14.33 -0.33 -6.66
C MET A 351 -14.85 1.11 -6.55
N LEU A 352 -16.07 1.36 -7.04
CA LEU A 352 -16.74 2.66 -6.95
C LEU A 352 -17.09 3.01 -5.49
N GLU A 353 -17.57 2.04 -4.70
CA GLU A 353 -17.77 2.22 -3.25
C GLU A 353 -16.46 2.61 -2.54
N ARG A 354 -15.36 1.90 -2.86
CA ARG A 354 -14.02 2.21 -2.32
C ARG A 354 -13.52 3.58 -2.75
N TYR A 355 -13.79 3.98 -3.98
CA TYR A 355 -13.43 5.28 -4.54
C TYR A 355 -14.11 6.41 -3.74
N PHE A 356 -15.42 6.37 -3.58
CA PHE A 356 -16.15 7.40 -2.82
C PHE A 356 -15.78 7.39 -1.34
N LYS A 357 -15.61 6.23 -0.73
CA LYS A 357 -15.13 6.13 0.65
C LYS A 357 -13.76 6.77 0.81
N ARG A 358 -12.86 6.59 -0.16
CA ARG A 358 -11.53 7.19 -0.13
C ARG A 358 -11.60 8.72 -0.27
N ILE A 359 -12.43 9.24 -1.15
CA ILE A 359 -12.66 10.70 -1.29
C ILE A 359 -13.17 11.31 0.04
N LEU A 360 -14.09 10.64 0.73
CA LEU A 360 -14.58 11.13 2.01
C LEU A 360 -13.47 11.16 3.08
N ILE A 361 -12.60 10.13 3.10
CA ILE A 361 -11.43 10.11 4.00
C ILE A 361 -10.48 11.28 3.68
N GLU A 362 -10.21 11.53 2.41
CA GLU A 362 -9.33 12.63 1.96
C GLU A 362 -9.89 14.02 2.25
N SER A 363 -11.20 14.15 2.30
CA SER A 363 -11.85 15.42 2.64
C SER A 363 -11.56 15.90 4.07
N LYS A 364 -11.14 15.00 4.96
CA LYS A 364 -10.89 15.25 6.40
C LYS A 364 -12.09 15.89 7.15
N LYS A 365 -13.29 15.81 6.57
CA LYS A 365 -14.52 16.41 7.14
C LYS A 365 -15.21 15.52 8.18
N TYR A 366 -14.93 14.22 8.16
CA TYR A 366 -15.62 13.25 8.98
C TYR A 366 -14.70 12.64 10.01
N THR A 367 -15.21 12.45 11.20
CA THR A 367 -14.49 11.86 12.35
C THR A 367 -14.50 10.34 12.28
N ARG A 368 -15.52 9.75 11.64
CA ARG A 368 -15.68 8.32 11.45
C ARG A 368 -16.32 8.00 10.10
N ILE A 369 -15.79 7.01 9.40
CA ILE A 369 -16.32 6.53 8.12
C ILE A 369 -16.33 5.01 8.12
N GLY A 370 -17.45 4.40 7.78
CA GLY A 370 -17.61 2.95 7.70
C GLY A 370 -18.69 2.53 6.73
N SER A 371 -19.04 1.27 6.78
CA SER A 371 -20.23 0.69 6.11
C SER A 371 -21.06 0.01 7.20
N TRP A 372 -22.32 -0.20 6.95
CA TRP A 372 -23.17 -0.91 7.90
C TRP A 372 -23.95 -2.01 7.18
N TRP A 373 -24.08 -3.15 7.83
CA TRP A 373 -24.92 -4.28 7.41
C TRP A 373 -25.47 -5.01 8.64
N ASP A 374 -26.68 -5.50 8.54
CA ASP A 374 -27.28 -6.32 9.61
C ASP A 374 -26.72 -7.74 9.61
N ARG A 375 -27.01 -8.49 10.68
CA ARG A 375 -26.52 -9.88 10.84
C ARG A 375 -27.07 -10.86 9.81
N LYS A 376 -28.23 -10.55 9.24
CA LYS A 376 -28.88 -11.41 8.24
C LYS A 376 -28.41 -11.06 6.82
N GLY A 377 -27.79 -9.89 6.62
CA GLY A 377 -27.40 -9.38 5.31
C GLY A 377 -28.59 -8.87 4.48
N GLU A 378 -29.71 -8.58 5.13
CA GLU A 378 -30.93 -8.08 4.47
C GLU A 378 -30.83 -6.56 4.23
N ASN A 379 -30.14 -5.85 5.13
CA ASN A 379 -29.93 -4.41 5.05
C ASN A 379 -28.43 -4.09 5.04
N GLU A 380 -28.01 -3.32 4.05
CA GLU A 380 -26.64 -2.83 3.91
C GLU A 380 -26.64 -1.38 3.46
N ILE A 381 -25.80 -0.55 4.07
CA ILE A 381 -25.53 0.84 3.68
C ILE A 381 -24.07 0.93 3.29
N ASP A 382 -23.81 1.35 2.07
CA ASP A 382 -22.48 1.32 1.46
C ASP A 382 -21.50 2.22 2.22
N ILE A 383 -21.91 3.45 2.58
CA ILE A 383 -21.09 4.38 3.34
C ILE A 383 -21.93 5.10 4.39
N VAL A 384 -21.43 5.09 5.63
CA VAL A 384 -21.90 5.91 6.75
C VAL A 384 -20.74 6.77 7.19
N ALA A 385 -20.90 8.09 7.17
CA ALA A 385 -19.88 9.04 7.59
C ALA A 385 -20.42 9.95 8.71
N GLU A 386 -19.66 10.06 9.78
CA GLU A 386 -19.99 10.85 10.96
C GLU A 386 -19.05 12.03 11.10
N ASN A 387 -19.58 13.21 11.36
CA ASN A 387 -18.86 14.33 11.93
C ASN A 387 -19.42 14.54 13.35
N GLU A 388 -18.69 14.01 14.35
CA GLU A 388 -19.08 14.06 15.74
C GLU A 388 -19.08 15.50 16.28
N LEU A 389 -18.17 16.34 15.79
CA LEU A 389 -18.00 17.72 16.26
C LEU A 389 -19.22 18.60 15.87
N ASP A 390 -19.71 18.41 14.66
CA ASP A 390 -20.85 19.18 14.11
C ASP A 390 -22.18 18.43 14.25
N GLN A 391 -22.18 17.24 14.86
CA GLN A 391 -23.36 16.36 14.99
C GLN A 391 -24.06 16.10 13.66
N GLN A 392 -23.27 15.77 12.63
CA GLN A 392 -23.76 15.48 11.29
C GLN A 392 -23.48 14.03 10.92
N ALA A 393 -24.46 13.39 10.28
CA ALA A 393 -24.33 12.06 9.73
C ALA A 393 -24.73 12.05 8.25
N LEU A 394 -23.88 11.44 7.42
CA LEU A 394 -24.12 11.27 5.99
C LEU A 394 -24.20 9.78 5.65
N PHE A 395 -25.30 9.40 5.01
CA PHE A 395 -25.56 8.06 4.51
C PHE A 395 -25.50 8.07 2.97
N ILE A 396 -24.69 7.20 2.39
CA ILE A 396 -24.51 7.12 0.95
C ILE A 396 -24.81 5.71 0.45
N GLU A 397 -25.62 5.65 -0.59
CA GLU A 397 -25.79 4.48 -1.45
C GLU A 397 -25.04 4.71 -2.76
N VAL A 398 -24.17 3.78 -3.14
CA VAL A 398 -23.35 3.88 -4.35
C VAL A 398 -23.93 2.99 -5.44
N LYS A 399 -24.19 3.55 -6.62
CA LYS A 399 -24.69 2.81 -7.78
C LYS A 399 -23.86 3.13 -9.01
N ARG A 400 -23.64 2.19 -9.89
CA ARG A 400 -22.97 2.51 -11.17
C ARG A 400 -23.82 3.46 -12.04
N ASN A 401 -25.14 3.30 -11.98
CA ASN A 401 -26.10 4.16 -12.67
C ASN A 401 -27.03 4.79 -11.62
N ILE A 402 -27.11 6.10 -11.58
CA ILE A 402 -27.92 6.84 -10.61
C ILE A 402 -29.43 6.48 -10.70
N LYS A 403 -29.90 6.04 -11.85
CA LYS A 403 -31.29 5.57 -12.01
C LYS A 403 -31.65 4.38 -11.12
N ASN A 404 -30.65 3.64 -10.65
CA ASN A 404 -30.84 2.50 -9.73
C ASN A 404 -30.81 2.93 -8.24
N TYR A 405 -30.65 4.21 -7.95
CA TYR A 405 -30.77 4.75 -6.61
C TYR A 405 -32.23 4.91 -6.21
N ASN A 406 -32.59 4.38 -5.04
CA ASN A 406 -33.92 4.47 -4.47
C ASN A 406 -33.83 5.15 -3.09
N PRO A 407 -34.22 6.42 -2.94
CA PRO A 407 -34.18 7.17 -1.68
C PRO A 407 -35.04 6.55 -0.57
N GLU A 408 -36.21 5.97 -0.91
CA GLU A 408 -37.12 5.35 0.07
C GLU A 408 -36.49 4.07 0.65
N LEU A 409 -35.83 3.28 -0.19
CA LEU A 409 -35.10 2.10 0.25
C LEU A 409 -33.94 2.50 1.19
N LEU A 410 -33.17 3.54 0.85
CA LEU A 410 -32.11 4.03 1.72
C LEU A 410 -32.69 4.53 3.06
N ASN A 411 -33.81 5.26 3.06
CA ASN A 411 -34.51 5.67 4.26
C ASN A 411 -34.89 4.49 5.15
N SER A 412 -35.40 3.41 4.57
CA SER A 412 -35.75 2.20 5.32
C SER A 412 -34.53 1.54 5.97
N LYS A 413 -33.39 1.51 5.26
CA LYS A 413 -32.11 1.00 5.77
C LYS A 413 -31.56 1.89 6.89
N ILE A 414 -31.66 3.23 6.77
CA ILE A 414 -31.28 4.19 7.83
C ILE A 414 -32.13 3.96 9.09
N ALA A 415 -33.43 3.77 8.92
CA ALA A 415 -34.31 3.46 10.06
C ALA A 415 -33.95 2.12 10.74
N ALA A 416 -33.55 1.11 9.95
CA ALA A 416 -33.06 -0.17 10.50
C ALA A 416 -31.73 0.03 11.24
N PHE A 417 -30.80 0.80 10.67
CA PHE A 417 -29.53 1.19 11.30
C PHE A 417 -29.76 1.89 12.65
N THR A 418 -30.58 2.93 12.67
CA THR A 418 -30.85 3.73 13.89
C THR A 418 -31.49 2.87 14.99
N ARG A 419 -32.39 1.93 14.62
CA ARG A 419 -32.98 0.99 15.59
C ARG A 419 -31.94 0.01 16.13
N ALA A 420 -31.02 -0.47 15.29
CA ALA A 420 -30.02 -1.47 15.67
C ALA A 420 -28.90 -0.90 16.53
N THR A 421 -28.46 0.33 16.25
CA THR A 421 -27.31 0.97 16.90
C THR A 421 -27.70 1.95 17.99
N GLY A 422 -28.87 2.59 17.89
CA GLY A 422 -29.26 3.71 18.76
C GLY A 422 -28.57 5.04 18.44
N GLU A 423 -27.73 5.06 17.39
CA GLU A 423 -26.90 6.22 17.02
C GLU A 423 -27.70 7.30 16.27
N PHE A 424 -27.17 8.50 16.25
CA PHE A 424 -27.61 9.67 15.45
C PHE A 424 -29.00 10.25 15.81
N LYS A 425 -29.53 9.97 17.00
CA LYS A 425 -30.86 10.48 17.44
C LYS A 425 -30.95 12.01 17.41
N ASN A 426 -29.82 12.69 17.69
CA ASN A 426 -29.74 14.16 17.79
C ASN A 426 -28.89 14.77 16.68
N TYR A 427 -28.56 13.99 15.63
CA TYR A 427 -27.72 14.44 14.52
C TYR A 427 -28.57 14.98 13.37
N THR A 428 -28.00 15.93 12.65
CA THR A 428 -28.52 16.30 11.33
C THR A 428 -28.15 15.20 10.35
N VAL A 429 -29.15 14.43 9.90
CA VAL A 429 -28.97 13.28 9.02
C VAL A 429 -29.18 13.72 7.55
N THR A 430 -28.20 13.45 6.72
CA THR A 430 -28.26 13.66 5.28
C THR A 430 -28.11 12.31 4.55
N GLN A 431 -28.84 12.11 3.47
CA GLN A 431 -28.69 10.96 2.59
C GLN A 431 -28.38 11.36 1.17
N LYS A 432 -27.60 10.56 0.46
CA LYS A 432 -27.21 10.82 -0.93
C LYS A 432 -27.03 9.53 -1.71
N GLY A 433 -27.55 9.48 -2.95
CA GLY A 433 -27.10 8.53 -3.97
C GLY A 433 -25.91 9.12 -4.72
N VAL A 434 -24.89 8.31 -4.96
CA VAL A 434 -23.77 8.69 -5.83
C VAL A 434 -23.53 7.62 -6.88
N SER A 435 -23.03 8.04 -8.04
CA SER A 435 -22.83 7.16 -9.18
C SER A 435 -21.50 7.38 -9.88
N LEU A 436 -21.29 6.66 -10.98
CA LEU A 436 -20.13 6.82 -11.83
C LEU A 436 -20.01 8.25 -12.39
N GLU A 437 -21.14 8.95 -12.57
CA GLU A 437 -21.18 10.31 -13.08
C GLU A 437 -20.65 11.35 -12.07
N ASP A 438 -20.55 10.98 -10.80
CA ASP A 438 -20.05 11.86 -9.71
C ASP A 438 -18.52 11.75 -9.49
N ILE A 439 -17.78 11.00 -10.34
CA ILE A 439 -16.32 10.83 -10.26
C ILE A 439 -15.54 12.06 -10.74
#